data_ca73e804047355dddb33b0820017c149
#
_entry.id   ca73e804047355dddb33b0820017c149
#
_cell.length_a   1.000
_cell.length_b   1.000
_cell.length_c   1.000
_cell.angle_alpha   90.00
_cell.angle_beta   90.00
_cell.angle_gamma   90.00
#
_symmetry.space_group_name_H-M   'P 1'
#
loop_
_entity.id
_entity.type
_entity.pdbx_description
1 polymer ?
#
loop_
_entity_poly.entity_id
_entity_poly.type
_entity_poly.pdbx_seq_one_letter_code
_entity_poly.pdbx_strand_id
1 'polypeptide(L)'
;VYAVSAYAPITNLDAADMAYEWSYKGITSFNKVTMGQGELPQANVGGNTAPPQRTMQRVNLNADDVAYSNSLSEHFPEYVNNLQLHDSMGRVLKLDKNGNGTFKNYVKAFIIDAANKAQAKGTDLSKHTYLVRDNKTGTIKDINWEAYNRFVSRSKAPGAFDSRSNDSGENNLFGTSTTDNNHFTITAALHDTTPNQDVYVENAKIVTMMNPMNYLGSPAATNARYYRIRYGTADSNTSVAIPLIVGARAQNLGYNVDMATPFDVDHSGDYDLDELFNWMDNIV
;
A
#
# COMPACT_ATOMS: atom_id res chain seq x y z
N VAL A 1 24.02 0.88 4.61
CA VAL A 1 22.80 1.01 5.45
C VAL A 1 22.76 -0.17 6.40
N TYR A 2 22.64 0.09 7.72
CA TYR A 2 22.61 -0.94 8.76
C TYR A 2 21.19 -1.50 8.94
N ALA A 3 20.21 -0.62 9.05
CA ALA A 3 18.83 -0.94 9.27
C ALA A 3 17.90 -0.02 8.47
N VAL A 4 16.67 -0.46 8.21
CA VAL A 4 15.60 0.30 7.56
C VAL A 4 14.36 0.25 8.45
N SER A 5 13.77 1.39 8.77
CA SER A 5 12.42 1.48 9.33
C SER A 5 11.51 2.20 8.33
N ALA A 6 10.42 1.55 7.95
CA ALA A 6 9.50 2.04 6.95
C ALA A 6 8.05 2.00 7.46
N TYR A 7 7.36 3.13 7.32
CA TYR A 7 5.94 3.29 7.63
C TYR A 7 5.17 3.48 6.34
N ALA A 8 4.19 2.63 6.07
CA ALA A 8 3.36 2.63 4.87
C ALA A 8 4.19 2.89 3.58
N PRO A 9 5.27 2.13 3.34
CA PRO A 9 6.22 2.43 2.27
C PRO A 9 5.54 2.38 0.91
N ILE A 10 5.70 3.46 0.14
CA ILE A 10 5.31 3.53 -1.27
C ILE A 10 6.50 3.03 -2.09
N THR A 11 6.44 1.79 -2.47
CA THR A 11 7.50 1.11 -3.27
C THR A 11 6.85 0.23 -4.33
N ASN A 12 7.67 -0.43 -5.16
CA ASN A 12 7.18 -1.31 -6.24
C ASN A 12 6.16 -0.56 -7.11
N LEU A 13 6.48 0.68 -7.49
CA LEU A 13 5.54 1.56 -8.18
C LEU A 13 5.05 0.98 -9.50
N ASP A 14 5.87 0.18 -10.17
CA ASP A 14 5.54 -0.60 -11.35
C ASP A 14 4.44 -1.68 -11.12
N ALA A 15 4.17 -2.02 -9.87
CA ALA A 15 3.13 -2.99 -9.47
C ALA A 15 2.10 -2.42 -8.47
N ALA A 16 2.30 -1.18 -8.01
CA ALA A 16 1.50 -0.59 -6.94
C ALA A 16 0.02 -0.43 -7.32
N ASP A 17 -0.24 -0.01 -8.56
CA ASP A 17 -1.61 0.12 -9.07
C ASP A 17 -2.32 -1.24 -9.18
N MET A 18 -1.63 -2.28 -9.65
CA MET A 18 -2.18 -3.63 -9.68
C MET A 18 -2.54 -4.14 -8.28
N ALA A 19 -1.68 -3.88 -7.28
CA ALA A 19 -1.91 -4.26 -5.89
C ALA A 19 -3.08 -3.49 -5.27
N TYR A 20 -3.20 -2.21 -5.57
CA TYR A 20 -4.29 -1.37 -5.11
C TYR A 20 -5.63 -1.85 -5.68
N GLU A 21 -5.70 -2.08 -6.98
CA GLU A 21 -6.91 -2.55 -7.65
C GLU A 21 -7.28 -3.99 -7.25
N TRP A 22 -6.30 -4.85 -6.94
CA TRP A 22 -6.58 -6.17 -6.35
C TRP A 22 -7.26 -6.05 -4.98
N SER A 23 -6.81 -5.13 -4.15
CA SER A 23 -7.41 -4.90 -2.83
C SER A 23 -8.86 -4.40 -2.97
N TYR A 24 -9.10 -3.47 -3.88
CA TYR A 24 -10.40 -2.81 -4.07
C TYR A 24 -11.25 -3.39 -5.21
N LYS A 25 -10.95 -4.61 -5.67
CA LYS A 25 -11.71 -5.28 -6.75
C LYS A 25 -13.20 -5.28 -6.46
N GLY A 26 -14.01 -4.79 -7.41
CA GLY A 26 -15.46 -4.68 -7.28
C GLY A 26 -15.98 -3.49 -6.46
N ILE A 27 -15.08 -2.61 -5.99
CA ILE A 27 -15.47 -1.34 -5.34
C ILE A 27 -15.40 -0.22 -6.37
N THR A 28 -16.58 0.22 -6.82
CA THR A 28 -16.77 1.14 -7.94
C THR A 28 -16.98 2.60 -7.53
N SER A 29 -16.50 2.97 -6.36
CA SER A 29 -16.50 4.36 -5.88
C SER A 29 -15.34 4.62 -4.96
N PHE A 30 -14.88 5.86 -4.88
CA PHE A 30 -13.83 6.29 -3.99
C PHE A 30 -14.17 7.60 -3.27
N ASN A 31 -13.50 7.86 -2.16
CA ASN A 31 -13.66 9.10 -1.41
C ASN A 31 -12.55 10.07 -1.83
N LYS A 32 -12.89 11.00 -2.71
CA LYS A 32 -11.97 12.07 -3.11
C LYS A 32 -11.83 13.04 -1.94
N VAL A 33 -10.60 13.20 -1.45
CA VAL A 33 -10.24 14.22 -0.46
C VAL A 33 -9.80 15.46 -1.21
N THR A 34 -10.48 16.57 -1.00
CA THR A 34 -10.07 17.88 -1.51
C THR A 34 -9.62 18.72 -0.33
N MET A 35 -8.39 19.20 -0.39
CA MET A 35 -7.90 20.21 0.56
C MET A 35 -8.53 21.54 0.16
N GLY A 36 -9.26 22.19 1.08
CA GLY A 36 -9.71 23.56 0.87
C GLY A 36 -8.50 24.45 0.59
N GLN A 37 -8.67 25.47 -0.27
CA GLN A 37 -7.66 26.51 -0.46
C GLN A 37 -7.52 27.32 0.84
N GLY A 38 -6.79 26.77 1.80
CA GLY A 38 -6.18 27.48 2.88
C GLY A 38 -4.71 27.68 2.51
N GLU A 39 -4.20 28.86 2.66
CA GLU A 39 -2.77 29.13 2.49
C GLU A 39 -1.96 28.01 3.16
N LEU A 40 -0.99 27.47 2.43
CA LEU A 40 0.02 26.58 3.03
C LEU A 40 0.50 27.25 4.31
N PRO A 41 0.52 26.59 5.46
CA PRO A 41 1.01 27.19 6.68
C PRO A 41 2.45 27.64 6.41
N GLN A 42 2.65 28.93 6.23
CA GLN A 42 3.97 29.51 6.37
C GLN A 42 4.41 29.14 7.78
N ALA A 43 5.63 28.62 7.89
CA ALA A 43 6.22 28.25 9.16
C ALA A 43 6.36 29.51 10.05
N ASN A 44 5.27 29.94 10.63
CA ASN A 44 5.22 30.94 11.68
C ASN A 44 5.23 30.19 13.01
N VAL A 45 6.38 30.19 13.63
CA VAL A 45 6.58 29.80 15.02
C VAL A 45 5.60 30.62 15.87
N GLY A 46 4.50 30.01 16.34
CA GLY A 46 3.60 30.60 17.33
C GLY A 46 2.17 31.01 16.89
N GLY A 47 1.73 30.68 15.69
CA GLY A 47 0.37 30.98 15.24
C GLY A 47 -0.56 29.76 15.28
N ASN A 48 -1.69 29.88 15.98
CA ASN A 48 -2.79 28.91 15.99
C ASN A 48 -3.53 29.00 14.63
N THR A 49 -2.99 28.38 13.59
CA THR A 49 -3.71 28.26 12.31
C THR A 49 -4.59 27.02 12.36
N ALA A 50 -5.90 27.22 12.17
CA ALA A 50 -6.84 26.11 12.04
C ALA A 50 -6.36 25.17 10.92
N PRO A 51 -6.42 23.84 11.12
CA PRO A 51 -6.01 22.91 10.07
C PRO A 51 -6.88 23.13 8.82
N PRO A 52 -6.33 22.98 7.61
CA PRO A 52 -7.07 23.16 6.37
C PRO A 52 -8.32 22.26 6.38
N GLN A 53 -9.46 22.81 6.04
CA GLN A 53 -10.70 22.05 5.96
C GLN A 53 -10.56 20.98 4.88
N ARG A 54 -10.64 19.72 5.27
CA ARG A 54 -10.71 18.58 4.34
C ARG A 54 -12.17 18.32 4.01
N THR A 55 -12.52 18.41 2.73
CA THR A 55 -13.82 17.96 2.25
C THR A 55 -13.67 16.59 1.61
N MET A 56 -14.56 15.66 1.98
CA MET A 56 -14.62 14.34 1.38
C MET A 56 -15.84 14.26 0.46
N GLN A 57 -15.61 13.92 -0.79
CA GLN A 57 -16.66 13.70 -1.78
C GLN A 57 -16.61 12.26 -2.28
N ARG A 58 -17.71 11.55 -2.20
CA ARG A 58 -17.83 10.23 -2.82
C ARG A 58 -18.02 10.38 -4.33
N VAL A 59 -17.13 9.76 -5.10
CA VAL A 59 -17.14 9.76 -6.56
C VAL A 59 -17.35 8.34 -7.05
N ASN A 60 -18.29 8.13 -7.96
CA ASN A 60 -18.49 6.85 -8.63
C ASN A 60 -17.54 6.74 -9.82
N LEU A 61 -16.97 5.57 -10.02
CA LEU A 61 -16.18 5.24 -11.20
C LEU A 61 -17.11 5.17 -12.42
N ASN A 62 -16.67 5.70 -13.54
CA ASN A 62 -17.33 5.49 -14.82
C ASN A 62 -16.99 4.11 -15.39
N ALA A 63 -17.57 3.75 -16.55
CA ALA A 63 -17.38 2.43 -17.15
C ALA A 63 -15.92 2.17 -17.55
N ASP A 64 -15.22 3.19 -18.06
CA ASP A 64 -13.81 3.07 -18.46
C ASP A 64 -12.89 2.92 -17.26
N ASP A 65 -13.16 3.65 -16.17
CA ASP A 65 -12.42 3.48 -14.91
C ASP A 65 -12.62 2.07 -14.34
N VAL A 66 -13.83 1.53 -14.39
CA VAL A 66 -14.11 0.16 -13.93
C VAL A 66 -13.39 -0.86 -14.80
N ALA A 67 -13.38 -0.69 -16.11
CA ALA A 67 -12.65 -1.57 -17.03
C ALA A 67 -11.14 -1.53 -16.77
N TYR A 68 -10.58 -0.35 -16.56
CA TYR A 68 -9.16 -0.16 -16.23
C TYR A 68 -8.80 -0.76 -14.88
N SER A 69 -9.61 -0.54 -13.83
CA SER A 69 -9.47 -1.16 -12.52
C SER A 69 -9.43 -2.69 -12.61
N ASN A 70 -10.37 -3.28 -13.36
CA ASN A 70 -10.41 -4.73 -13.56
C ASN A 70 -9.15 -5.24 -14.26
N SER A 71 -8.71 -4.58 -15.32
CA SER A 71 -7.47 -4.94 -16.04
C SER A 71 -6.27 -4.95 -15.10
N LEU A 72 -6.07 -3.90 -14.30
CA LEU A 72 -4.98 -3.83 -13.33
C LEU A 72 -5.06 -4.96 -12.30
N SER A 73 -6.24 -5.19 -11.73
CA SER A 73 -6.44 -6.23 -10.71
C SER A 73 -6.19 -7.65 -11.23
N GLU A 74 -6.42 -7.91 -12.52
CA GLU A 74 -6.22 -9.20 -13.16
C GLU A 74 -4.73 -9.55 -13.39
N HIS A 75 -3.87 -8.56 -13.46
CA HIS A 75 -2.42 -8.77 -13.62
C HIS A 75 -1.69 -9.00 -12.28
N PHE A 76 -2.28 -8.60 -11.15
CA PHE A 76 -1.64 -8.74 -9.84
C PHE A 76 -1.32 -10.19 -9.44
N PRO A 77 -2.19 -11.21 -9.69
CA PRO A 77 -1.85 -12.59 -9.41
C PRO A 77 -0.59 -13.10 -10.12
N GLU A 78 -0.38 -12.72 -11.38
CA GLU A 78 0.82 -13.10 -12.12
C GLU A 78 2.06 -12.46 -11.49
N TYR A 79 2.00 -11.17 -11.17
CA TYR A 79 3.09 -10.48 -10.47
C TYR A 79 3.47 -11.20 -9.18
N VAL A 80 2.51 -11.46 -8.29
CA VAL A 80 2.76 -12.17 -7.01
C VAL A 80 3.37 -13.56 -7.24
N ASN A 81 2.83 -14.32 -8.19
CA ASN A 81 3.26 -15.68 -8.44
C ASN A 81 4.70 -15.75 -8.99
N ASN A 82 5.10 -14.76 -9.79
CA ASN A 82 6.45 -14.65 -10.33
C ASN A 82 7.50 -14.31 -9.26
N LEU A 83 7.11 -13.69 -8.15
CA LEU A 83 8.01 -13.40 -7.04
C LEU A 83 8.46 -14.63 -6.25
N GLN A 84 7.73 -15.74 -6.34
CA GLN A 84 8.04 -17.02 -5.67
C GLN A 84 8.26 -16.88 -4.16
N LEU A 85 7.47 -16.04 -3.51
CA LEU A 85 7.56 -15.77 -2.08
C LEU A 85 7.06 -16.94 -1.24
N HIS A 86 7.58 -17.05 -0.01
CA HIS A 86 7.16 -18.04 0.98
C HIS A 86 6.84 -17.33 2.31
N ASP A 87 5.90 -17.89 3.07
CA ASP A 87 5.68 -17.47 4.45
C ASP A 87 6.73 -18.04 5.40
N SER A 88 6.64 -17.71 6.69
CA SER A 88 7.56 -18.18 7.73
C SER A 88 7.56 -19.69 7.95
N MET A 89 6.55 -20.42 7.43
CA MET A 89 6.47 -21.89 7.46
C MET A 89 6.96 -22.54 6.16
N GLY A 90 7.50 -21.76 5.23
CA GLY A 90 7.97 -22.23 3.93
C GLY A 90 6.86 -22.51 2.90
N ARG A 91 5.61 -22.11 3.18
CA ARG A 91 4.50 -22.29 2.24
C ARG A 91 4.57 -21.23 1.15
N VAL A 92 4.45 -21.66 -0.11
CA VAL A 92 4.46 -20.76 -1.26
C VAL A 92 3.26 -19.83 -1.22
N LEU A 93 3.53 -18.53 -1.39
CA LEU A 93 2.52 -17.48 -1.48
C LEU A 93 2.09 -17.31 -2.94
N LYS A 94 0.86 -17.69 -3.24
CA LYS A 94 0.28 -17.64 -4.60
C LYS A 94 -1.13 -17.10 -4.61
N LEU A 95 -1.52 -16.58 -5.76
CA LEU A 95 -2.89 -16.18 -6.10
C LEU A 95 -3.36 -16.97 -7.33
N ASP A 96 -4.64 -17.34 -7.33
CA ASP A 96 -5.34 -17.82 -8.53
C ASP A 96 -5.79 -16.62 -9.40
N LYS A 97 -6.35 -16.91 -10.57
CA LYS A 97 -6.85 -15.88 -11.51
C LYS A 97 -7.93 -14.97 -10.93
N ASN A 98 -8.59 -15.38 -9.83
CA ASN A 98 -9.59 -14.57 -9.15
C ASN A 98 -9.01 -13.74 -8.01
N GLY A 99 -7.68 -13.79 -7.81
CA GLY A 99 -6.99 -13.08 -6.74
C GLY A 99 -7.16 -13.72 -5.36
N ASN A 100 -7.48 -15.03 -5.28
CA ASN A 100 -7.57 -15.80 -4.05
C ASN A 100 -6.36 -16.74 -3.92
N GLY A 101 -6.05 -17.16 -2.71
CA GLY A 101 -4.96 -18.10 -2.48
C GLY A 101 -4.17 -17.86 -1.21
N THR A 102 -3.01 -18.52 -1.12
CA THR A 102 -2.16 -18.47 0.08
C THR A 102 -1.63 -17.06 0.35
N PHE A 103 -1.36 -16.25 -0.68
CA PHE A 103 -0.95 -14.86 -0.48
C PHE A 103 -2.06 -14.02 0.16
N LYS A 104 -3.32 -14.14 -0.32
CA LYS A 104 -4.45 -13.45 0.30
C LYS A 104 -4.64 -13.86 1.77
N ASN A 105 -4.49 -15.14 2.06
CA ASN A 105 -4.56 -15.64 3.44
C ASN A 105 -3.42 -15.09 4.30
N TYR A 106 -2.22 -14.96 3.73
CA TYR A 106 -1.07 -14.34 4.38
C TYR A 106 -1.37 -12.88 4.74
N VAL A 107 -1.90 -12.09 3.81
CA VAL A 107 -2.31 -10.70 4.06
C VAL A 107 -3.39 -10.64 5.16
N LYS A 108 -4.42 -11.47 5.07
CA LYS A 108 -5.49 -11.55 6.08
C LYS A 108 -4.95 -11.89 7.46
N ALA A 109 -3.95 -12.76 7.56
CA ALA A 109 -3.36 -13.16 8.84
C ALA A 109 -2.76 -11.97 9.61
N PHE A 110 -2.14 -11.01 8.95
CA PHE A 110 -1.63 -9.79 9.59
C PHE A 110 -2.76 -8.93 10.16
N ILE A 111 -3.85 -8.77 9.42
CA ILE A 111 -5.02 -7.99 9.87
C ILE A 111 -5.72 -8.69 11.04
N ILE A 112 -5.84 -10.02 10.98
CA ILE A 112 -6.42 -10.84 12.05
C ILE A 112 -5.57 -10.74 13.33
N ASP A 113 -4.26 -10.87 13.21
CA ASP A 113 -3.32 -10.72 14.34
C ASP A 113 -3.43 -9.35 14.98
N ALA A 114 -3.46 -8.29 14.17
CA ALA A 114 -3.64 -6.92 14.63
C ALA A 114 -4.97 -6.74 15.39
N ALA A 115 -6.07 -7.26 14.85
CA ALA A 115 -7.39 -7.19 15.49
C ALA A 115 -7.42 -7.95 16.83
N ASN A 116 -6.81 -9.15 16.90
CA ASN A 116 -6.72 -9.92 18.15
C ASN A 116 -5.85 -9.20 19.19
N LYS A 117 -4.74 -8.60 18.80
CA LYS A 117 -3.88 -7.79 19.68
C LYS A 117 -4.64 -6.56 20.20
N ALA A 118 -5.40 -5.88 19.36
CA ALA A 118 -6.24 -4.74 19.75
C ALA A 118 -7.32 -5.17 20.72
N GLN A 119 -8.01 -6.29 20.45
CA GLN A 119 -9.01 -6.86 21.34
C GLN A 119 -8.41 -7.21 22.72
N ALA A 120 -7.25 -7.82 22.76
CA ALA A 120 -6.56 -8.16 24.01
C ALA A 120 -6.17 -6.91 24.84
N LYS A 121 -5.97 -5.77 24.20
CA LYS A 121 -5.74 -4.46 24.83
C LYS A 121 -7.03 -3.74 25.22
N GLY A 122 -8.21 -4.34 25.00
CA GLY A 122 -9.51 -3.77 25.33
C GLY A 122 -10.10 -2.80 24.29
N THR A 123 -9.56 -2.77 23.08
CA THR A 123 -10.12 -1.94 21.99
C THR A 123 -11.52 -2.43 21.61
N ASP A 124 -12.46 -1.50 21.50
CA ASP A 124 -13.82 -1.81 21.01
C ASP A 124 -13.78 -2.07 19.50
N LEU A 125 -14.07 -3.32 19.13
CA LEU A 125 -14.11 -3.77 17.73
C LEU A 125 -15.55 -3.83 17.17
N SER A 126 -16.55 -3.28 17.85
CA SER A 126 -17.97 -3.39 17.45
C SER A 126 -18.29 -2.78 16.08
N LYS A 127 -17.55 -1.76 15.68
CA LYS A 127 -17.70 -1.09 14.38
C LYS A 127 -17.08 -1.87 13.21
N HIS A 128 -16.21 -2.84 13.50
CA HIS A 128 -15.45 -3.60 12.50
C HIS A 128 -16.22 -4.86 12.08
N THR A 129 -17.34 -4.66 11.39
CA THR A 129 -18.29 -5.73 11.02
C THR A 129 -17.71 -6.74 10.02
N TYR A 130 -16.56 -6.45 9.42
CA TYR A 130 -15.82 -7.38 8.57
C TYR A 130 -15.10 -8.49 9.34
N LEU A 131 -14.94 -8.34 10.67
CA LEU A 131 -14.26 -9.31 11.51
C LEU A 131 -15.14 -10.54 11.77
N VAL A 132 -14.61 -11.72 11.50
CA VAL A 132 -15.28 -13.00 11.75
C VAL A 132 -14.74 -13.60 13.04
N ARG A 133 -15.61 -13.74 14.05
CA ARG A 133 -15.25 -14.25 15.36
C ARG A 133 -15.47 -15.76 15.47
N ASP A 134 -14.65 -16.40 16.25
CA ASP A 134 -14.94 -17.75 16.74
C ASP A 134 -16.02 -17.68 17.82
N ASN A 135 -17.06 -18.49 17.68
CA ASN A 135 -18.21 -18.45 18.60
C ASN A 135 -17.90 -18.98 20.01
N LYS A 136 -16.82 -19.75 20.17
CA LYS A 136 -16.45 -20.35 21.46
C LYS A 136 -15.44 -19.51 22.23
N THR A 137 -14.45 -18.97 21.50
CA THR A 137 -13.34 -18.24 22.11
C THR A 137 -13.50 -16.73 22.02
N GLY A 138 -14.35 -16.23 21.12
CA GLY A 138 -14.50 -14.80 20.82
C GLY A 138 -13.32 -14.19 20.05
N THR A 139 -12.27 -14.98 19.75
CA THR A 139 -11.10 -14.52 18.99
C THR A 139 -11.46 -14.27 17.52
N ILE A 140 -10.77 -13.35 16.89
CA ILE A 140 -10.91 -13.13 15.45
C ILE A 140 -10.20 -14.27 14.71
N LYS A 141 -10.96 -15.04 13.93
CA LYS A 141 -10.46 -16.18 13.17
C LYS A 141 -10.38 -15.95 11.66
N ASP A 142 -11.11 -14.96 11.16
CA ASP A 142 -11.12 -14.60 9.75
C ASP A 142 -11.60 -13.16 9.55
N ILE A 143 -11.46 -12.65 8.33
CA ILE A 143 -12.08 -11.40 7.89
C ILE A 143 -12.83 -11.61 6.56
N ASN A 144 -13.96 -10.94 6.43
CA ASN A 144 -14.59 -10.77 5.13
C ASN A 144 -13.78 -9.72 4.35
N TRP A 145 -13.06 -10.18 3.33
CA TRP A 145 -12.11 -9.34 2.58
C TRP A 145 -12.78 -8.16 1.87
N GLU A 146 -13.90 -8.40 1.24
CA GLU A 146 -14.64 -7.33 0.55
C GLU A 146 -15.19 -6.31 1.54
N ALA A 147 -15.79 -6.78 2.64
CA ALA A 147 -16.30 -5.89 3.68
C ALA A 147 -15.19 -5.09 4.36
N TYR A 148 -13.99 -5.69 4.54
CA TYR A 148 -12.81 -4.98 5.05
C TYR A 148 -12.41 -3.84 4.11
N ASN A 149 -12.24 -4.10 2.82
CA ASN A 149 -11.84 -3.07 1.88
C ASN A 149 -12.92 -1.99 1.68
N ARG A 150 -14.21 -2.33 1.83
CA ARG A 150 -15.30 -1.33 1.88
C ARG A 150 -15.24 -0.49 3.15
N PHE A 151 -14.86 -1.06 4.28
CA PHE A 151 -14.69 -0.36 5.56
C PHE A 151 -13.52 0.62 5.50
N VAL A 152 -12.34 0.17 5.05
CA VAL A 152 -11.17 1.02 4.83
C VAL A 152 -11.50 2.13 3.84
N SER A 153 -12.30 1.82 2.84
CA SER A 153 -12.73 2.71 1.79
C SER A 153 -11.61 3.11 0.82
N ARG A 154 -11.92 3.10 -0.44
CA ARG A 154 -11.01 3.51 -1.50
C ARG A 154 -10.86 5.04 -1.51
N SER A 155 -9.63 5.56 -1.54
CA SER A 155 -9.36 7.01 -1.53
C SER A 155 -8.91 7.57 -2.88
N LYS A 156 -8.57 6.72 -3.85
CA LYS A 156 -8.03 7.12 -5.15
C LYS A 156 -8.79 6.46 -6.30
N ALA A 157 -8.83 7.13 -7.46
CA ALA A 157 -9.30 6.55 -8.71
C ALA A 157 -8.37 5.43 -9.21
N PRO A 158 -8.77 4.60 -10.18
CA PRO A 158 -7.86 3.65 -10.83
C PRO A 158 -6.68 4.35 -11.50
N GLY A 159 -5.49 3.77 -11.36
CA GLY A 159 -4.22 4.46 -11.57
C GLY A 159 -3.92 5.33 -10.36
N ALA A 160 -3.94 4.71 -9.16
CA ALA A 160 -3.78 5.40 -7.88
C ALA A 160 -2.39 6.05 -7.73
N PHE A 161 -1.41 5.54 -8.45
CA PHE A 161 -0.02 5.97 -8.43
C PHE A 161 0.42 6.48 -9.82
N ASP A 162 0.27 5.68 -10.88
CA ASP A 162 0.45 6.16 -12.25
C ASP A 162 -0.90 6.59 -12.81
N SER A 163 -1.26 7.86 -12.56
CA SER A 163 -2.54 8.43 -12.91
C SER A 163 -2.75 8.47 -14.42
N ARG A 164 -3.94 8.04 -14.89
CA ARG A 164 -4.33 8.15 -16.29
C ARG A 164 -4.34 9.59 -16.83
N SER A 165 -4.45 10.57 -15.95
CA SER A 165 -4.32 12.00 -16.27
C SER A 165 -2.89 12.53 -16.08
N ASN A 166 -1.93 11.65 -15.79
CA ASN A 166 -0.52 11.98 -15.59
C ASN A 166 -0.31 13.13 -14.57
N ASP A 167 -1.08 13.14 -13.49
CA ASP A 167 -1.15 14.25 -12.53
C ASP A 167 -0.99 13.83 -11.06
N SER A 168 -0.60 12.58 -10.80
CA SER A 168 -0.31 12.11 -9.45
C SER A 168 1.01 12.68 -8.91
N GLY A 169 1.19 12.63 -7.59
CA GLY A 169 2.49 12.94 -6.99
C GLY A 169 3.60 11.99 -7.45
N GLU A 170 3.26 10.76 -7.75
CA GLU A 170 4.18 9.76 -8.27
C GLU A 170 4.54 10.05 -9.74
N ASN A 171 3.59 10.49 -10.59
CA ASN A 171 3.92 10.97 -11.93
C ASN A 171 4.90 12.15 -11.87
N ASN A 172 4.70 13.08 -10.92
CA ASN A 172 5.62 14.20 -10.71
C ASN A 172 6.99 13.75 -10.19
N LEU A 173 7.05 12.70 -9.37
CA LEU A 173 8.32 12.10 -8.92
C LEU A 173 9.17 11.61 -10.11
N PHE A 174 8.54 11.15 -11.17
CA PHE A 174 9.21 10.71 -12.41
C PHE A 174 9.38 11.84 -13.43
N GLY A 175 9.07 13.08 -13.08
CA GLY A 175 9.35 14.25 -13.91
C GLY A 175 10.84 14.44 -14.16
N THR A 176 11.16 15.21 -15.21
CA THR A 176 12.52 15.53 -15.63
C THR A 176 12.72 17.04 -15.69
N SER A 177 13.90 17.49 -16.14
CA SER A 177 14.15 18.93 -16.38
C SER A 177 13.32 19.52 -17.53
N THR A 178 12.66 18.70 -18.31
CA THR A 178 11.88 19.11 -19.50
C THR A 178 10.41 18.69 -19.45
N THR A 179 10.04 17.79 -18.53
CA THR A 179 8.68 17.28 -18.34
C THR A 179 8.36 17.28 -16.85
N ASP A 180 7.27 17.93 -16.46
CA ASP A 180 6.89 18.02 -15.05
C ASP A 180 6.43 16.67 -14.49
N ASN A 181 5.74 15.88 -15.31
CA ASN A 181 5.19 14.58 -14.95
C ASN A 181 5.47 13.56 -16.07
N ASN A 182 5.72 12.31 -15.69
CA ASN A 182 5.82 11.20 -16.62
C ASN A 182 5.05 9.98 -16.12
N HIS A 183 4.50 9.21 -17.04
CA HIS A 183 4.10 7.84 -16.75
C HIS A 183 5.33 6.99 -16.46
N PHE A 184 5.18 6.00 -15.60
CA PHE A 184 6.23 5.05 -15.28
C PHE A 184 5.81 3.59 -15.54
N THR A 185 4.57 3.40 -16.04
CA THR A 185 4.07 2.13 -16.54
C THR A 185 3.54 2.28 -17.96
N ILE A 186 3.80 1.28 -18.79
CA ILE A 186 3.26 1.24 -20.15
C ILE A 186 1.73 1.18 -20.12
N THR A 187 1.16 0.48 -19.13
CA THR A 187 -0.28 0.33 -19.00
C THR A 187 -0.97 1.68 -18.79
N ALA A 188 -0.44 2.53 -17.90
CA ALA A 188 -1.03 3.86 -17.70
C ALA A 188 -0.85 4.75 -18.94
N ALA A 189 0.32 4.73 -19.56
CA ALA A 189 0.57 5.48 -20.79
C ALA A 189 -0.38 5.11 -21.95
N LEU A 190 -0.70 3.82 -22.10
CA LEU A 190 -1.66 3.36 -23.12
C LEU A 190 -3.11 3.75 -22.81
N HIS A 191 -3.40 4.12 -21.56
CA HIS A 191 -4.73 4.54 -21.10
C HIS A 191 -4.75 6.01 -20.67
N ASP A 192 -3.77 6.79 -21.12
CA ASP A 192 -3.71 8.23 -20.86
C ASP A 192 -4.99 8.93 -21.32
N THR A 193 -5.50 9.81 -20.49
CA THR A 193 -6.74 10.57 -20.75
C THR A 193 -6.47 12.04 -21.03
N THR A 194 -5.20 12.46 -21.10
CA THR A 194 -4.83 13.85 -21.41
C THR A 194 -4.86 14.09 -22.91
N PRO A 195 -5.81 14.92 -23.43
CA PRO A 195 -5.91 15.15 -24.86
C PRO A 195 -4.73 16.01 -25.36
N ASN A 196 -4.18 15.65 -26.51
CA ASN A 196 -3.14 16.40 -27.25
C ASN A 196 -1.82 16.63 -26.50
N GLN A 197 -1.45 15.75 -25.58
CA GLN A 197 -0.13 15.74 -24.98
C GLN A 197 0.73 14.62 -25.56
N ASP A 198 2.01 14.89 -25.69
CA ASP A 198 2.98 13.83 -25.92
C ASP A 198 3.03 12.98 -24.64
N VAL A 199 2.82 11.68 -24.78
CA VAL A 199 2.84 10.74 -23.65
C VAL A 199 4.25 10.22 -23.48
N TYR A 200 4.86 10.51 -22.34
CA TYR A 200 6.21 10.06 -21.99
C TYR A 200 6.12 8.96 -20.94
N VAL A 201 6.92 7.92 -21.14
CA VAL A 201 7.16 6.88 -20.13
C VAL A 201 8.59 7.04 -19.64
N GLU A 202 8.76 7.06 -18.31
CA GLU A 202 10.08 7.21 -17.71
C GLU A 202 11.01 6.07 -18.10
N ASN A 203 12.30 6.36 -18.11
CA ASN A 203 13.33 5.40 -18.43
C ASN A 203 13.24 4.17 -17.52
N ALA A 204 13.17 2.99 -18.13
CA ALA A 204 13.06 1.72 -17.43
C ALA A 204 14.14 1.51 -16.35
N LYS A 205 15.32 2.13 -16.48
CA LYS A 205 16.36 2.09 -15.46
C LYS A 205 15.94 2.81 -14.19
N ILE A 206 15.32 3.98 -14.27
CA ILE A 206 14.86 4.75 -13.11
C ILE A 206 13.69 4.01 -12.45
N VAL A 207 12.73 3.52 -13.23
CA VAL A 207 11.62 2.70 -12.73
C VAL A 207 12.15 1.47 -11.98
N THR A 208 13.14 0.78 -12.54
CA THR A 208 13.80 -0.36 -11.88
C THR A 208 14.46 0.05 -10.57
N MET A 209 15.11 1.22 -10.52
CA MET A 209 15.78 1.71 -9.31
C MET A 209 14.80 2.07 -8.19
N MET A 210 13.57 2.42 -8.52
CA MET A 210 12.51 2.74 -7.53
C MET A 210 11.80 1.50 -6.95
N ASN A 211 12.16 0.28 -7.41
CA ASN A 211 11.58 -0.96 -6.92
C ASN A 211 12.61 -1.76 -6.11
N PRO A 212 12.48 -1.83 -4.76
CA PRO A 212 13.42 -2.53 -3.89
C PRO A 212 13.50 -4.04 -4.17
N MET A 213 12.49 -4.64 -4.80
CA MET A 213 12.49 -6.05 -5.16
C MET A 213 13.61 -6.42 -6.14
N ASN A 214 14.07 -5.46 -6.95
CA ASN A 214 15.18 -5.64 -7.89
C ASN A 214 16.54 -5.68 -7.18
N TYR A 215 16.63 -5.20 -5.94
CA TYR A 215 17.89 -5.06 -5.19
C TYR A 215 17.97 -5.96 -3.97
N LEU A 216 16.84 -6.36 -3.39
CA LEU A 216 16.81 -7.31 -2.28
C LEU A 216 17.37 -8.67 -2.72
N GLY A 217 18.55 -9.01 -2.16
CA GLY A 217 19.30 -10.22 -2.51
C GLY A 217 20.11 -10.13 -3.79
N SER A 218 20.18 -8.95 -4.45
CA SER A 218 21.02 -8.74 -5.61
C SER A 218 22.48 -8.56 -5.20
N PRO A 219 23.45 -9.20 -5.89
CA PRO A 219 24.89 -8.99 -5.62
C PRO A 219 25.36 -7.58 -6.01
N ALA A 220 24.56 -6.84 -6.78
CA ALA A 220 24.85 -5.46 -7.17
C ALA A 220 24.45 -4.43 -6.10
N ALA A 221 23.85 -4.87 -4.99
CA ALA A 221 23.39 -3.98 -3.94
C ALA A 221 23.87 -4.43 -2.56
N THR A 222 24.19 -3.46 -1.70
CA THR A 222 24.44 -3.71 -0.28
C THR A 222 23.13 -3.52 0.47
N ASN A 223 22.53 -4.61 0.95
CA ASN A 223 21.26 -4.60 1.65
C ASN A 223 21.47 -4.38 3.15
N ALA A 224 20.50 -3.74 3.81
CA ALA A 224 20.44 -3.67 5.26
C ALA A 224 20.22 -5.08 5.86
N ARG A 225 20.67 -5.29 7.09
CA ARG A 225 20.47 -6.54 7.81
C ARG A 225 19.12 -6.59 8.52
N TYR A 226 18.59 -5.44 8.95
CA TYR A 226 17.41 -5.29 9.77
C TYR A 226 16.37 -4.44 9.06
N TYR A 227 15.12 -4.91 9.02
CA TYR A 227 13.99 -4.22 8.42
C TYR A 227 12.86 -4.15 9.43
N ARG A 228 12.36 -2.95 9.68
CA ARG A 228 11.13 -2.73 10.43
C ARG A 228 10.11 -2.13 9.46
N ILE A 229 8.96 -2.81 9.30
CA ILE A 229 7.92 -2.40 8.35
C ILE A 229 6.60 -2.29 9.11
N ARG A 230 5.95 -1.15 8.98
CA ARG A 230 4.63 -0.88 9.55
C ARG A 230 3.66 -0.43 8.48
N TYR A 231 2.43 -0.92 8.57
CA TYR A 231 1.33 -0.55 7.68
C TYR A 231 0.02 -0.55 8.45
N GLY A 232 -0.67 0.59 8.55
CA GLY A 232 -1.92 0.70 9.29
C GLY A 232 -3.07 -0.05 8.64
N THR A 233 -3.88 -0.78 9.41
CA THR A 233 -5.00 -1.55 8.83
C THR A 233 -6.14 -0.67 8.29
N ALA A 234 -6.15 0.64 8.58
CA ALA A 234 -7.10 1.60 8.02
C ALA A 234 -6.50 2.45 6.88
N ASP A 235 -5.28 2.15 6.42
CA ASP A 235 -4.64 2.86 5.31
C ASP A 235 -5.40 2.65 4.01
N SER A 236 -5.95 3.73 3.48
CA SER A 236 -6.69 3.78 2.21
C SER A 236 -5.86 4.31 1.04
N ASN A 237 -4.67 4.84 1.29
CA ASN A 237 -3.83 5.49 0.28
C ASN A 237 -2.98 4.50 -0.51
N THR A 238 -2.58 3.40 0.13
CA THR A 238 -1.71 2.37 -0.47
C THR A 238 -2.34 0.98 -0.33
N SER A 239 -1.74 -0.04 -0.91
CA SER A 239 -2.16 -1.42 -0.72
C SER A 239 -1.30 -2.09 0.35
N VAL A 240 -1.95 -2.74 1.32
CA VAL A 240 -1.29 -3.59 2.33
C VAL A 240 -0.42 -4.68 1.70
N ALA A 241 -0.71 -5.09 0.47
CA ALA A 241 0.02 -6.14 -0.24
C ALA A 241 1.49 -5.77 -0.49
N ILE A 242 1.78 -4.52 -0.85
CA ILE A 242 3.13 -4.09 -1.21
C ILE A 242 4.12 -4.18 -0.04
N PRO A 243 3.90 -3.57 1.14
CA PRO A 243 4.80 -3.72 2.27
C PRO A 243 4.96 -5.19 2.71
N LEU A 244 3.89 -6.00 2.62
CA LEU A 244 3.96 -7.41 2.96
C LEU A 244 4.77 -8.23 1.95
N ILE A 245 4.75 -7.88 0.66
CA ILE A 245 5.61 -8.46 -0.38
C ILE A 245 7.09 -8.15 -0.07
N VAL A 246 7.42 -6.89 0.21
CA VAL A 246 8.79 -6.48 0.54
C VAL A 246 9.29 -7.19 1.81
N GLY A 247 8.45 -7.24 2.84
CA GLY A 247 8.78 -7.95 4.09
C GLY A 247 8.99 -9.45 3.89
N ALA A 248 8.09 -10.12 3.15
CA ALA A 248 8.24 -11.54 2.81
C ALA A 248 9.52 -11.81 2.01
N ARG A 249 9.84 -10.96 1.02
CA ARG A 249 11.09 -11.07 0.26
C ARG A 249 12.32 -10.96 1.15
N ALA A 250 12.35 -9.96 2.03
CA ALA A 250 13.45 -9.78 2.97
C ALA A 250 13.59 -10.98 3.92
N GLN A 251 12.48 -11.52 4.45
CA GLN A 251 12.48 -12.74 5.28
C GLN A 251 12.99 -13.97 4.52
N ASN A 252 12.57 -14.15 3.26
CA ASN A 252 13.01 -15.28 2.43
C ASN A 252 14.51 -15.24 2.12
N LEU A 253 15.11 -14.05 2.16
CA LEU A 253 16.55 -13.86 2.02
C LEU A 253 17.32 -13.99 3.34
N GLY A 254 16.64 -14.27 4.46
CA GLY A 254 17.25 -14.46 5.78
C GLY A 254 17.57 -13.15 6.51
N TYR A 255 17.03 -12.01 6.07
CA TYR A 255 17.16 -10.76 6.82
C TYR A 255 16.27 -10.77 8.08
N ASN A 256 16.65 -9.99 9.08
CA ASN A 256 15.83 -9.79 10.27
C ASN A 256 14.70 -8.80 9.94
N VAL A 257 13.45 -9.27 9.99
CA VAL A 257 12.29 -8.47 9.63
C VAL A 257 11.29 -8.42 10.77
N ASP A 258 11.07 -7.22 11.30
CA ASP A 258 9.98 -6.89 12.22
C ASP A 258 8.85 -6.20 11.42
N MET A 259 7.79 -6.95 11.13
CA MET A 259 6.68 -6.48 10.31
C MET A 259 5.36 -6.61 11.06
N ALA A 260 4.61 -5.51 11.11
CA ALA A 260 3.30 -5.46 11.75
C ALA A 260 2.33 -4.53 11.01
N THR A 261 1.03 -4.80 11.23
CA THR A 261 -0.06 -3.97 10.70
C THR A 261 -0.87 -3.39 11.86
N PRO A 262 -0.47 -2.27 12.48
CA PRO A 262 -1.20 -1.68 13.60
C PRO A 262 -2.67 -1.48 13.29
N PHE A 263 -3.53 -1.91 14.24
CA PHE A 263 -4.97 -1.94 14.05
C PHE A 263 -5.58 -0.55 14.07
N ASP A 264 -6.46 -0.27 13.09
CA ASP A 264 -7.24 0.98 12.95
C ASP A 264 -6.38 2.24 12.82
N VAL A 265 -5.14 2.07 12.37
CA VAL A 265 -4.22 3.16 12.05
C VAL A 265 -4.32 3.49 10.57
N ASP A 266 -4.43 4.77 10.24
CA ASP A 266 -4.48 5.30 8.87
C ASP A 266 -3.07 5.45 8.28
N HIS A 267 -2.99 5.97 7.06
CA HIS A 267 -1.74 6.27 6.36
C HIS A 267 -0.94 7.35 7.10
N SER A 268 0.04 6.93 7.90
CA SER A 268 0.88 7.83 8.67
C SER A 268 2.14 7.11 9.18
N GLY A 269 3.04 7.87 9.81
CA GLY A 269 4.16 7.40 10.61
C GLY A 269 4.04 7.88 12.06
N ASP A 270 5.07 7.63 12.85
CA ASP A 270 5.28 8.19 14.19
C ASP A 270 4.24 7.81 15.26
N TYR A 271 3.49 6.73 15.07
CA TYR A 271 2.45 6.30 16.00
C TYR A 271 2.94 5.27 17.05
N ASP A 272 4.17 4.79 16.93
CA ASP A 272 4.77 3.77 17.80
C ASP A 272 6.26 4.03 18.06
N LEU A 273 6.61 5.28 18.37
CA LEU A 273 7.99 5.73 18.57
C LEU A 273 8.72 4.96 19.68
N ASP A 274 8.03 4.64 20.77
CA ASP A 274 8.62 3.83 21.86
C ASP A 274 9.03 2.44 21.36
N GLU A 275 8.18 1.80 20.54
CA GLU A 275 8.50 0.51 19.92
C GLU A 275 9.66 0.66 18.92
N LEU A 276 9.71 1.75 18.16
CA LEU A 276 10.79 2.04 17.21
C LEU A 276 12.12 2.17 17.95
N PHE A 277 12.19 2.99 19.01
CA PHE A 277 13.42 3.19 19.76
C PHE A 277 13.87 1.90 20.46
N ASN A 278 12.93 1.15 21.06
CA ASN A 278 13.24 -0.16 21.63
C ASN A 278 13.78 -1.14 20.57
N TRP A 279 13.22 -1.14 19.36
CA TRP A 279 13.74 -1.94 18.26
C TRP A 279 15.15 -1.52 17.86
N MET A 280 15.42 -0.20 17.79
CA MET A 280 16.75 0.32 17.48
C MET A 280 17.78 -0.10 18.52
N ASP A 281 17.45 -0.02 19.82
CA ASP A 281 18.34 -0.42 20.92
C ASP A 281 18.65 -1.93 20.90
N ASN A 282 17.73 -2.75 20.41
CA ASN A 282 17.90 -4.21 20.34
C ASN A 282 18.71 -4.71 19.14
N ILE A 283 18.95 -3.88 18.13
CA ILE A 283 19.70 -4.27 16.92
C ILE A 283 21.13 -3.72 16.87
N VAL A 284 21.53 -2.91 17.84
CA VAL A 284 22.90 -2.30 17.95
C VAL A 284 23.89 -3.21 18.63
#